data_5eb63f6a5a740dec33afb2326c9e842c
#
_entry.id   5eb63f6a5a740dec33afb2326c9e842c
#
_cell.length_a   1.000
_cell.length_b   1.000
_cell.length_c   1.000
_cell.angle_alpha   90.00
_cell.angle_beta   90.00
_cell.angle_gamma   90.00
#
_symmetry.space_group_name_H-M   'P 1'
#
loop_
_entity.id
_entity.type
_entity.pdbx_description
1 polymer ?
#
loop_
_entity_poly.entity_id
_entity_poly.type
_entity_poly.pdbx_seq_one_letter_code
_entity_poly.pdbx_strand_id
1 'polypeptide(L)'
;MIVEQLQTIPLPEFVRLPASGTRCPVSGLNRTALDKLTRAQPDNDFRPPVRSRILKARGATRGIRLVETRSLLDYIRSLPNGTEVRDAD
;
A
#
# COMPACT_ATOMS: atom_id res chain seq x y z
N MET A 1 20.19 -17.32 17.35
CA MET A 1 20.68 -17.18 16.02
C MET A 1 20.58 -15.78 15.55
N ILE A 2 21.55 -15.34 14.87
CA ILE A 2 21.59 -14.00 14.37
C ILE A 2 20.50 -13.74 13.39
N VAL A 3 20.16 -14.72 12.61
CA VAL A 3 19.13 -14.56 11.60
C VAL A 3 17.81 -14.12 12.20
N GLU A 4 17.51 -14.63 13.37
CA GLU A 4 16.25 -14.25 14.00
C GLU A 4 16.23 -12.81 14.38
N GLN A 5 17.37 -12.27 14.77
CA GLN A 5 17.41 -10.87 15.14
C GLN A 5 17.16 -9.99 13.94
N LEU A 6 17.63 -10.39 12.79
CA LEU A 6 17.41 -9.62 11.60
C LEU A 6 15.95 -9.58 11.23
N GLN A 7 15.21 -10.61 11.63
CA GLN A 7 13.81 -10.68 11.29
C GLN A 7 12.92 -9.92 12.25
N THR A 8 13.50 -9.36 13.30
CA THR A 8 12.68 -8.65 14.26
C THR A 8 12.57 -7.17 13.97
N ILE A 9 13.16 -6.70 12.86
CA ILE A 9 13.03 -5.30 12.50
C ILE A 9 11.58 -5.05 12.14
N PRO A 10 10.90 -4.15 12.86
CA PRO A 10 9.48 -3.93 12.61
C PRO A 10 9.27 -3.15 11.34
N LEU A 11 8.15 -3.42 10.69
CA LEU A 11 7.74 -2.63 9.54
C LEU A 11 7.18 -1.31 10.02
N PRO A 12 7.33 -0.26 9.22
CA PRO A 12 6.71 1.01 9.59
C PRO A 12 5.20 0.86 9.58
N GLU A 13 4.55 1.55 10.48
CA GLU A 13 3.09 1.48 10.57
C GLU A 13 2.44 2.14 9.36
N PHE A 14 3.07 3.14 8.80
CA PHE A 14 2.57 3.83 7.63
C PHE A 14 3.69 4.00 6.63
N VAL A 15 3.34 3.98 5.34
CA VAL A 15 4.30 4.27 4.29
C VAL A 15 3.69 5.30 3.36
N ARG A 16 4.53 6.17 2.81
CA ARG A 16 4.07 7.15 1.84
C ARG A 16 3.93 6.49 0.48
N LEU A 17 3.14 7.12 -0.39
CA LEU A 17 3.15 6.72 -1.77
C LEU A 17 4.55 6.96 -2.32
N PRO A 18 5.10 6.02 -3.10
CA PRO A 18 6.43 6.23 -3.64
C PRO A 18 6.42 7.35 -4.67
N ALA A 19 7.56 7.96 -4.86
CA ALA A 19 7.69 8.98 -5.89
C ALA A 19 7.51 8.33 -7.25
N SER A 20 7.15 9.15 -8.23
CA SER A 20 6.99 8.67 -9.58
C SER A 20 8.28 7.99 -10.04
N GLY A 21 8.15 6.82 -10.61
CA GLY A 21 9.32 6.07 -11.09
C GLY A 21 10.00 5.20 -10.05
N THR A 22 9.51 5.22 -8.80
CA THR A 22 10.07 4.37 -7.76
C THR A 22 9.00 3.40 -7.27
N ARG A 23 9.37 2.52 -6.36
CA ARG A 23 8.45 1.51 -5.84
C ARG A 23 8.43 1.55 -4.33
N CYS A 24 7.30 1.15 -3.79
CA CYS A 24 7.13 1.08 -2.35
C CYS A 24 8.09 0.03 -1.76
N PRO A 25 8.86 0.38 -0.73
CA PRO A 25 9.81 -0.58 -0.18
C PRO A 25 9.16 -1.75 0.54
N VAL A 26 7.90 -1.62 0.91
CA VAL A 26 7.21 -2.70 1.62
C VAL A 26 6.54 -3.65 0.64
N SER A 27 5.88 -3.13 -0.37
CA SER A 27 5.08 -3.95 -1.26
C SER A 27 5.64 -4.10 -2.66
N GLY A 28 6.56 -3.24 -3.05
CA GLY A 28 7.09 -3.25 -4.41
C GLY A 28 6.17 -2.62 -5.44
N LEU A 29 5.04 -2.09 -5.02
CA LEU A 29 4.10 -1.49 -5.95
C LEU A 29 4.52 -0.07 -6.29
N ASN A 30 4.20 0.37 -7.49
CA ASN A 30 4.51 1.72 -7.89
C ASN A 30 3.44 2.68 -7.39
N ARG A 31 3.64 3.97 -7.64
CA ARG A 31 2.75 4.99 -7.13
C ARG A 31 1.33 4.82 -7.66
N THR A 32 1.19 4.54 -8.95
CA THR A 32 -0.12 4.42 -9.56
C THR A 32 -0.91 3.27 -8.95
N ALA A 33 -0.27 2.13 -8.76
CA ALA A 33 -0.95 0.98 -8.18
C ALA A 33 -1.40 1.26 -6.75
N LEU A 34 -0.52 1.84 -5.93
CA LEU A 34 -0.89 2.15 -4.56
C LEU A 34 -1.97 3.22 -4.49
N ASP A 35 -1.90 4.21 -5.37
CA ASP A 35 -2.92 5.24 -5.37
C ASP A 35 -4.29 4.64 -5.67
N LYS A 36 -4.37 3.73 -6.62
CA LYS A 36 -5.63 3.10 -6.94
C LYS A 36 -6.19 2.27 -5.79
N LEU A 37 -5.32 1.62 -5.04
CA LEU A 37 -5.77 0.79 -3.94
C LEU A 37 -6.27 1.61 -2.76
N THR A 38 -5.83 2.85 -2.63
CA THR A 38 -6.17 3.66 -1.47
C THR A 38 -7.20 4.74 -1.78
N ARG A 39 -7.61 4.87 -3.03
CA ARG A 39 -8.53 5.91 -3.42
C ARG A 39 -9.92 5.32 -3.65
N ALA A 40 -10.94 5.98 -3.14
CA ALA A 40 -12.31 5.58 -3.41
C ALA A 40 -12.65 5.91 -4.86
N GLN A 41 -13.08 4.94 -5.62
CA GLN A 41 -13.39 5.15 -7.02
C GLN A 41 -14.42 4.12 -7.47
N PRO A 42 -15.05 4.33 -8.62
CA PRO A 42 -16.11 3.41 -9.05
C PRO A 42 -15.66 1.97 -9.18
N ASP A 43 -14.39 1.75 -9.54
CA ASP A 43 -13.90 0.39 -9.72
C ASP A 43 -13.98 -0.43 -8.44
N ASN A 44 -13.96 0.21 -7.28
CA ASN A 44 -14.03 -0.50 -6.02
C ASN A 44 -15.25 -0.08 -5.21
N ASP A 45 -16.28 0.41 -5.88
CA ASP A 45 -17.53 0.84 -5.24
C ASP A 45 -17.25 1.89 -4.18
N PHE A 46 -16.26 2.73 -4.42
CA PHE A 46 -15.86 3.80 -3.50
C PHE A 46 -15.45 3.28 -2.14
N ARG A 47 -15.02 2.02 -2.07
CA ARG A 47 -14.52 1.41 -0.85
C ARG A 47 -13.10 0.92 -1.11
N PRO A 48 -12.10 1.76 -0.86
CA PRO A 48 -10.72 1.34 -1.16
C PRO A 48 -10.35 0.12 -0.34
N PRO A 49 -9.73 -0.88 -0.97
CA PRO A 49 -9.35 -2.09 -0.25
C PRO A 49 -8.21 -1.88 0.73
N VAL A 50 -7.47 -0.79 0.61
CA VAL A 50 -6.35 -0.50 1.49
C VAL A 50 -6.61 0.84 2.16
N ARG A 51 -6.49 0.88 3.49
CA ARG A 51 -6.75 2.10 4.23
C ARG A 51 -5.56 3.04 4.17
N SER A 52 -5.86 4.32 4.15
CA SER A 52 -4.83 5.35 4.14
C SER A 52 -5.32 6.55 4.93
N ARG A 53 -4.39 7.43 5.24
CA ARG A 53 -4.68 8.66 5.96
C ARG A 53 -4.02 9.81 5.25
N ILE A 54 -4.60 10.98 5.38
CA ILE A 54 -4.07 12.18 4.74
C ILE A 54 -3.50 13.09 5.82
N LEU A 55 -2.23 13.37 5.73
CA LEU A 55 -1.58 14.33 6.60
C LEU A 55 -1.49 15.63 5.86
N LYS A 56 -2.16 16.65 6.34
CA LYS A 56 -2.23 17.92 5.64
C LYS A 56 -1.87 19.05 6.60
N ALA A 57 -0.88 19.80 6.24
CA ALA A 57 -0.49 20.94 7.03
C ALA A 57 -1.54 22.03 6.95
N ARG A 58 -1.62 22.83 8.02
CA ARG A 58 -2.57 23.91 8.08
C ARG A 58 -2.32 24.87 6.93
N GLY A 59 -3.37 25.20 6.19
CA GLY A 59 -3.25 26.11 5.07
C GLY A 59 -2.71 25.51 3.80
N ALA A 60 -2.31 24.25 3.83
CA ALA A 60 -1.82 23.58 2.64
C ALA A 60 -2.97 23.19 1.73
N THR A 61 -2.72 23.20 0.43
CA THR A 61 -3.73 22.76 -0.53
C THR A 61 -3.62 21.26 -0.79
N ARG A 62 -2.49 20.64 -0.45
CA ARG A 62 -2.29 19.23 -0.67
C ARG A 62 -1.84 18.57 0.60
N GLY A 63 -2.17 17.31 0.72
CA GLY A 63 -1.73 16.50 1.83
C GLY A 63 -0.81 15.38 1.39
N ILE A 64 -0.23 14.70 2.36
CA ILE A 64 0.59 13.53 2.13
C ILE A 64 -0.28 12.33 2.46
N ARG A 65 -0.39 11.39 1.53
CA ARG A 65 -1.15 10.18 1.78
C ARG A 65 -0.25 9.16 2.44
N LEU A 66 -0.68 8.70 3.59
CA LEU A 66 0.03 7.69 4.36
C LEU A 66 -0.77 6.39 4.30
N VAL A 67 -0.17 5.36 3.77
CA VAL A 67 -0.84 4.08 3.59
C VAL A 67 -0.62 3.23 4.82
N GLU A 68 -1.68 2.64 5.37
CA GLU A 68 -1.54 1.76 6.51
C GLU A 68 -0.88 0.47 6.06
N THR A 69 0.31 0.22 6.55
CA THR A 69 1.11 -0.92 6.13
C THR A 69 0.38 -2.24 6.36
N ARG A 70 -0.25 -2.39 7.53
CA ARG A 70 -0.97 -3.62 7.82
C ARG A 70 -2.12 -3.85 6.85
N SER A 71 -2.88 -2.80 6.57
CA SER A 71 -3.99 -2.92 5.63
C SER A 71 -3.50 -3.31 4.24
N LEU A 72 -2.39 -2.73 3.82
CA LEU A 72 -1.81 -3.05 2.52
C LEU A 72 -1.37 -4.51 2.46
N LEU A 73 -0.66 -4.97 3.48
CA LEU A 73 -0.18 -6.34 3.49
C LEU A 73 -1.33 -7.34 3.60
N ASP A 74 -2.35 -7.02 4.38
CA ASP A 74 -3.51 -7.89 4.49
C ASP A 74 -4.23 -8.01 3.15
N TYR A 75 -4.33 -6.91 2.43
CA TYR A 75 -4.94 -6.94 1.11
C TYR A 75 -4.14 -7.84 0.17
N ILE A 76 -2.82 -7.66 0.14
CA ILE A 76 -1.97 -8.44 -0.73
C ILE A 76 -2.07 -9.93 -0.39
N ARG A 77 -2.10 -10.25 0.90
CA ARG A 77 -2.20 -11.65 1.31
C ARG A 77 -3.55 -12.26 0.98
N SER A 78 -4.56 -11.43 0.78
CA SER A 78 -5.88 -11.94 0.42
C SER A 78 -5.99 -12.26 -1.07
N LEU A 79 -5.02 -11.85 -1.87
CA LEU A 79 -5.05 -12.11 -3.29
C LEU A 79 -4.75 -13.58 -3.55
N PRO A 80 -5.23 -14.12 -4.66
CA PRO A 80 -4.97 -15.52 -4.96
C PRO A 80 -3.49 -15.76 -5.23
N ASN A 81 -3.06 -16.96 -4.99
CA ASN A 81 -1.71 -17.37 -5.29
C ASN A 81 -1.44 -17.15 -6.78
N GLY A 82 -0.26 -16.70 -7.11
CA GLY A 82 0.08 -16.40 -8.49
C GLY A 82 -0.12 -17.57 -9.43
N THR A 83 0.01 -18.79 -8.94
CA THR A 83 -0.20 -19.95 -9.81
C THR A 83 -1.67 -20.26 -10.02
N GLU A 84 -2.55 -19.63 -9.26
CA GLU A 84 -3.97 -19.85 -9.39
C GLU A 84 -4.67 -18.77 -10.21
N VAL A 85 -3.99 -17.70 -10.49
CA VAL A 85 -4.60 -16.61 -11.23
C VAL A 85 -4.71 -16.97 -12.69
N ARG A 86 -5.92 -16.92 -13.24
CA ARG A 86 -6.04 -17.22 -14.58
C ARG A 86 -6.01 -16.00 -15.28
N ASP A 87 -5.48 -15.72 -16.14
CA ASP A 87 -5.34 -14.65 -16.79
C ASP A 87 -6.38 -14.20 -17.30
N ALA A 88 -6.98 -14.03 -16.92
CA ALA A 88 -7.93 -13.40 -17.28
C ALA A 88 -8.00 -13.21 -18.62
N ASP A 89 -7.69 -13.58 -18.79
CA ASP A 89 -7.68 -13.53 -19.80
C ASP A 89 -8.02 -13.55 -20.36
#